data_e9e04705542da89d8876e39d86d65813
#
_entry.id   e9e04705542da89d8876e39d86d65813
#
_cell.length_a   1.000
_cell.length_b   1.000
_cell.length_c   1.000
_cell.angle_alpha   90.00
_cell.angle_beta   90.00
_cell.angle_gamma   90.00
#
_symmetry.space_group_name_H-M   'P 1'
#
loop_
_entity.id
_entity.type
_entity.pdbx_description
1 polymer ?
#
loop_
_entity_poly.entity_id
_entity_poly.type
_entity_poly.pdbx_seq_one_letter_code
_entity_poly.pdbx_strand_id
1 'polypeptide(L)'
;MDYRTWFAAAALVLSSYGLGMAGEKEPPASETKTAPPDKRALEKEFAQTLTGATLVGRFTVDGRTDAGKPGSDRYEIESAEKVDGHRWIITSRIKYGKHDVKLPIPLEVYWAGDTPVITLTHVAVPGLGTFTSRVMVYGDRYAGTWQHDKVGGHLWGHIEHAAQPAPKAAATKSP
;
A
#
# COMPACT_ATOMS: atom_id res chain seq x y z
N MET A 1 20.06 -6.19 19.28
CA MET A 1 18.90 -5.45 19.77
C MET A 1 17.74 -6.40 19.74
N ASP A 2 17.33 -6.89 20.92
CA ASP A 2 16.33 -7.96 21.05
C ASP A 2 14.91 -7.42 20.95
N TYR A 3 14.15 -7.88 19.95
CA TYR A 3 12.72 -7.51 19.71
C TYR A 3 11.74 -8.36 20.53
N ARG A 4 12.19 -9.02 21.59
CA ARG A 4 11.38 -10.04 22.30
C ARG A 4 10.48 -9.53 23.44
N THR A 5 10.33 -8.22 23.63
CA THR A 5 9.70 -7.67 24.85
C THR A 5 8.46 -6.81 24.64
N TRP A 6 7.76 -6.86 23.50
CA TRP A 6 6.59 -6.01 23.27
C TRP A 6 5.22 -6.70 23.18
N PHE A 7 5.16 -8.00 23.54
CA PHE A 7 3.89 -8.72 23.60
C PHE A 7 3.68 -9.39 24.97
N ALA A 8 3.57 -8.63 26.02
CA ALA A 8 3.09 -9.15 27.29
C ALA A 8 2.54 -8.03 28.16
N ALA A 9 1.27 -7.68 28.01
CA ALA A 9 0.44 -7.10 29.07
C ALA A 9 -1.03 -7.07 28.64
N ALA A 10 -1.68 -8.21 28.66
CA ALA A 10 -3.11 -8.34 28.82
C ALA A 10 -3.35 -9.53 29.75
N ALA A 11 -3.07 -9.35 31.01
CA ALA A 11 -3.46 -10.31 32.05
C ALA A 11 -4.57 -9.70 32.89
N LEU A 12 -5.70 -10.38 32.86
CA LEU A 12 -6.82 -10.32 33.78
C LEU A 12 -6.44 -9.96 35.21
N VAL A 13 -7.19 -9.03 35.80
CA VAL A 13 -7.47 -9.07 37.24
C VAL A 13 -8.98 -8.98 37.41
N LEU A 14 -9.59 -10.12 37.62
CA LEU A 14 -10.88 -10.26 38.31
C LEU A 14 -10.59 -10.17 39.79
N SER A 15 -11.10 -9.15 40.47
CA SER A 15 -11.35 -9.16 41.88
C SER A 15 -12.58 -8.32 42.18
N SER A 16 -13.63 -9.04 42.52
CA SER A 16 -14.84 -8.59 43.13
C SER A 16 -14.58 -7.97 44.51
N TYR A 17 -15.08 -6.78 44.76
CA TYR A 17 -15.72 -6.38 46.03
C TYR A 17 -16.65 -5.21 45.74
N GLY A 18 -17.95 -5.43 46.03
CA GLY A 18 -18.97 -4.40 46.01
C GLY A 18 -18.85 -3.48 47.21
N LEU A 19 -19.31 -2.30 47.06
CA LEU A 19 -20.33 -1.58 47.85
C LEU A 19 -20.49 -0.20 47.24
N GLY A 20 -21.75 0.18 47.03
CA GLY A 20 -22.19 1.36 46.33
C GLY A 20 -21.70 2.70 46.89
N MET A 21 -21.68 3.65 45.99
CA MET A 21 -21.98 5.05 46.23
C MET A 21 -22.23 5.77 44.90
N ALA A 22 -23.32 6.48 44.87
CA ALA A 22 -23.67 7.62 44.03
C ALA A 22 -23.08 7.72 42.62
N GLY A 23 -23.97 7.57 41.63
CA GLY A 23 -23.67 7.80 40.22
C GLY A 23 -23.13 9.19 39.93
N GLU A 24 -21.87 9.23 39.59
CA GLU A 24 -21.28 10.29 38.78
C GLU A 24 -21.44 9.86 37.34
N LYS A 25 -22.40 10.49 36.69
CA LYS A 25 -22.69 10.25 35.27
C LYS A 25 -21.52 10.83 34.47
N GLU A 26 -20.58 10.00 34.08
CA GLU A 26 -19.55 10.38 33.14
C GLU A 26 -20.23 11.00 31.92
N PRO A 27 -19.82 12.21 31.49
CA PRO A 27 -20.36 12.77 30.25
C PRO A 27 -20.00 11.84 29.11
N PRO A 28 -20.92 11.57 28.16
CA PRO A 28 -20.62 10.72 27.02
C PRO A 28 -19.39 11.31 26.29
N ALA A 29 -18.36 10.49 26.16
CA ALA A 29 -17.20 10.83 25.32
C ALA A 29 -17.77 11.30 24.00
N SER A 30 -17.54 12.57 23.67
CA SER A 30 -17.96 13.16 22.41
C SER A 30 -17.16 12.44 21.32
N GLU A 31 -17.77 11.43 20.70
CA GLU A 31 -17.24 10.85 19.48
C GLU A 31 -17.18 11.98 18.45
N THR A 32 -16.02 12.55 18.28
CA THR A 32 -15.76 13.48 17.19
C THR A 32 -15.91 12.67 15.90
N LYS A 33 -17.11 12.68 15.35
CA LYS A 33 -17.43 12.04 14.09
C LYS A 33 -16.64 12.76 13.02
N THR A 34 -15.41 12.29 12.77
CA THR A 34 -14.57 12.78 11.70
C THR A 34 -15.36 12.64 10.40
N ALA A 35 -15.54 13.74 9.70
CA ALA A 35 -16.22 13.72 8.41
C ALA A 35 -15.52 12.69 7.49
N PRO A 36 -16.29 11.95 6.67
CA PRO A 36 -15.68 11.00 5.73
C PRO A 36 -14.67 11.76 4.86
N PRO A 37 -13.51 11.15 4.61
CA PRO A 37 -12.46 11.79 3.82
C PRO A 37 -12.96 12.16 2.43
N ASP A 38 -12.53 13.31 1.91
CA ASP A 38 -12.87 13.75 0.56
C ASP A 38 -12.25 12.79 -0.46
N LYS A 39 -13.12 12.03 -1.12
CA LYS A 39 -12.70 11.03 -2.10
C LYS A 39 -11.84 11.61 -3.22
N ARG A 40 -12.11 12.84 -3.66
CA ARG A 40 -11.31 13.49 -4.73
C ARG A 40 -9.91 13.83 -4.24
N ALA A 41 -9.79 14.26 -2.99
CA ALA A 41 -8.49 14.53 -2.38
C ALA A 41 -7.67 13.24 -2.27
N LEU A 42 -8.28 12.14 -1.79
CA LEU A 42 -7.64 10.83 -1.71
C LEU A 42 -7.20 10.30 -3.08
N GLU A 43 -8.03 10.42 -4.09
CA GLU A 43 -7.72 10.01 -5.46
C GLU A 43 -6.54 10.80 -6.04
N LYS A 44 -6.52 12.10 -5.79
CA LYS A 44 -5.40 12.96 -6.21
C LYS A 44 -4.10 12.59 -5.49
N GLU A 45 -4.16 12.37 -4.19
CA GLU A 45 -3.01 11.96 -3.39
C GLU A 45 -2.45 10.60 -3.86
N PHE A 46 -3.33 9.63 -4.09
CA PHE A 46 -2.94 8.33 -4.64
C PHE A 46 -2.24 8.44 -5.99
N ALA A 47 -2.78 9.24 -6.92
CA ALA A 47 -2.14 9.49 -8.21
C ALA A 47 -0.75 10.11 -8.05
N GLN A 48 -0.59 11.08 -7.14
CA GLN A 48 0.69 11.75 -6.85
C GLN A 48 1.68 10.80 -6.19
N THR A 49 1.23 9.97 -5.25
CA THR A 49 2.07 8.98 -4.56
C THR A 49 2.63 7.94 -5.52
N LEU A 50 1.89 7.55 -6.54
CA LEU A 50 2.36 6.51 -7.46
C LEU A 50 3.05 7.06 -8.70
N THR A 51 2.66 8.22 -9.22
CA THR A 51 3.26 8.76 -10.46
C THR A 51 4.73 9.12 -10.26
N GLY A 52 5.61 8.54 -11.09
CA GLY A 52 7.06 8.71 -11.00
C GLY A 52 7.72 7.94 -9.86
N ALA A 53 6.96 7.11 -9.15
CA ALA A 53 7.47 6.32 -8.04
C ALA A 53 8.10 5.01 -8.52
N THR A 54 8.92 4.43 -7.66
CA THR A 54 9.41 3.06 -7.80
C THR A 54 8.94 2.25 -6.59
N LEU A 55 8.21 1.17 -6.85
CA LEU A 55 7.88 0.19 -5.83
C LEU A 55 9.02 -0.82 -5.73
N VAL A 56 9.64 -0.90 -4.56
CA VAL A 56 10.75 -1.83 -4.27
C VAL A 56 10.30 -2.80 -3.21
N GLY A 57 10.30 -4.07 -3.55
CA GLY A 57 9.73 -5.05 -2.64
C GLY A 57 10.24 -6.46 -2.75
N ARG A 58 9.48 -7.30 -2.10
CA ARG A 58 9.69 -8.73 -2.04
C ARG A 58 8.38 -9.48 -2.21
N PHE A 59 8.49 -10.72 -2.67
CA PHE A 59 7.33 -11.60 -2.79
C PHE A 59 7.66 -13.02 -2.35
N THR A 60 6.63 -13.75 -1.94
CA THR A 60 6.68 -15.20 -1.71
C THR A 60 5.98 -15.94 -2.85
N VAL A 61 6.24 -17.22 -2.94
CA VAL A 61 5.53 -18.15 -3.83
C VAL A 61 4.97 -19.28 -2.96
N ASP A 62 3.66 -19.46 -3.03
CA ASP A 62 2.98 -20.49 -2.25
C ASP A 62 3.46 -21.90 -2.64
N GLY A 63 3.56 -22.78 -1.64
CA GLY A 63 4.00 -24.16 -1.84
C GLY A 63 5.50 -24.36 -2.06
N ARG A 64 6.31 -23.30 -2.09
CA ARG A 64 7.77 -23.43 -2.10
C ARG A 64 8.31 -23.70 -0.71
N THR A 65 9.07 -24.80 -0.60
CA THR A 65 9.68 -25.26 0.66
C THR A 65 11.15 -24.85 0.80
N ASP A 66 11.70 -24.19 -0.22
CA ASP A 66 13.06 -23.65 -0.21
C ASP A 66 13.15 -22.50 0.81
N ALA A 67 13.29 -22.93 2.07
CA ALA A 67 13.49 -22.11 3.26
C ALA A 67 13.83 -20.63 3.01
N GLY A 68 12.86 -19.91 2.48
CA GLY A 68 12.60 -18.58 2.96
C GLY A 68 13.40 -17.42 2.46
N LYS A 69 14.01 -17.42 1.28
CA LYS A 69 14.41 -16.13 0.71
C LYS A 69 13.31 -15.63 -0.23
N PRO A 70 12.55 -14.61 0.18
CA PRO A 70 11.59 -13.98 -0.71
C PRO A 70 12.27 -13.48 -1.98
N GLY A 71 11.60 -13.64 -3.12
CA GLY A 71 12.01 -12.99 -4.35
C GLY A 71 12.03 -11.47 -4.19
N SER A 72 12.75 -10.76 -5.04
CA SER A 72 12.71 -9.31 -5.12
C SER A 72 11.96 -8.89 -6.37
N ASP A 73 11.20 -7.81 -6.26
CA ASP A 73 10.52 -7.16 -7.36
C ASP A 73 10.80 -5.65 -7.38
N ARG A 74 10.59 -5.07 -8.55
CA ARG A 74 10.74 -3.64 -8.77
C ARG A 74 9.80 -3.21 -9.89
N TYR A 75 8.93 -2.25 -9.57
CA TYR A 75 8.00 -1.66 -10.52
C TYR A 75 8.28 -0.15 -10.61
N GLU A 76 8.65 0.31 -11.80
CA GLU A 76 8.83 1.74 -12.06
C GLU A 76 7.50 2.29 -12.60
N ILE A 77 6.79 3.05 -11.78
CA ILE A 77 5.48 3.60 -12.14
C ILE A 77 5.68 4.93 -12.87
N GLU A 78 5.28 4.97 -14.12
CA GLU A 78 5.35 6.20 -14.91
C GLU A 78 4.16 7.12 -14.63
N SER A 79 2.95 6.56 -14.63
CA SER A 79 1.73 7.30 -14.32
C SER A 79 0.69 6.44 -13.62
N ALA A 80 -0.15 7.08 -12.81
CA ALA A 80 -1.35 6.52 -12.24
C ALA A 80 -2.51 7.48 -12.56
N GLU A 81 -3.39 7.06 -13.46
CA GLU A 81 -4.43 7.90 -14.01
C GLU A 81 -5.81 7.33 -13.73
N LYS A 82 -6.68 8.15 -13.15
CA LYS A 82 -8.07 7.79 -12.95
C LYS A 82 -8.83 7.92 -14.27
N VAL A 83 -9.59 6.88 -14.63
CA VAL A 83 -10.48 6.88 -15.79
C VAL A 83 -11.88 7.33 -15.37
N ASP A 84 -12.55 6.51 -14.55
CA ASP A 84 -13.87 6.80 -13.98
C ASP A 84 -14.17 5.85 -12.81
N GLY A 85 -15.20 6.15 -12.01
CA GLY A 85 -15.64 5.26 -10.94
C GLY A 85 -14.49 4.74 -10.07
N HIS A 86 -14.21 3.43 -10.16
CA HIS A 86 -13.07 2.77 -9.54
C HIS A 86 -11.96 2.45 -10.54
N ARG A 87 -12.15 2.71 -11.83
CA ARG A 87 -11.22 2.32 -12.89
C ARG A 87 -10.05 3.29 -13.01
N TRP A 88 -8.86 2.71 -13.10
CA TRP A 88 -7.58 3.39 -13.25
C TRP A 88 -6.75 2.72 -14.32
N ILE A 89 -5.78 3.47 -14.84
CA ILE A 89 -4.69 2.93 -15.66
C ILE A 89 -3.39 3.29 -14.94
N ILE A 90 -2.61 2.27 -14.59
CA ILE A 90 -1.25 2.45 -14.07
C ILE A 90 -0.28 2.02 -15.17
N THR A 91 0.49 2.98 -15.68
CA THR A 91 1.56 2.68 -16.63
C THR A 91 2.83 2.36 -15.85
N SER A 92 3.29 1.12 -15.99
CA SER A 92 4.44 0.62 -15.24
C SER A 92 5.45 -0.05 -16.16
N ARG A 93 6.73 0.15 -15.86
CA ARG A 93 7.82 -0.66 -16.37
C ARG A 93 8.11 -1.78 -15.38
N ILE A 94 7.91 -2.99 -15.82
CA ILE A 94 8.04 -4.20 -15.02
C ILE A 94 9.30 -4.92 -15.45
N LYS A 95 10.21 -5.11 -14.50
CA LYS A 95 11.40 -5.94 -14.68
C LYS A 95 11.22 -7.23 -13.91
N TYR A 96 11.09 -8.31 -14.65
CA TYR A 96 10.81 -9.63 -14.08
C TYR A 96 11.58 -10.69 -14.87
N GLY A 97 12.54 -11.36 -14.27
CA GLY A 97 13.41 -12.32 -14.93
C GLY A 97 14.16 -11.68 -16.13
N LYS A 98 13.87 -12.16 -17.35
CA LYS A 98 14.42 -11.62 -18.60
C LYS A 98 13.50 -10.58 -19.26
N HIS A 99 12.34 -10.34 -18.70
CA HIS A 99 11.36 -9.41 -19.22
C HIS A 99 11.64 -8.00 -18.70
N ASP A 100 11.62 -7.03 -19.60
CA ASP A 100 11.68 -5.61 -19.33
C ASP A 100 10.63 -4.95 -20.23
N VAL A 101 9.45 -4.78 -19.70
CA VAL A 101 8.27 -4.34 -20.45
C VAL A 101 7.62 -3.13 -19.78
N LYS A 102 7.21 -2.19 -20.63
CA LYS A 102 6.41 -1.05 -20.21
C LYS A 102 5.01 -1.23 -20.79
N LEU A 103 4.00 -1.20 -19.90
CA LEU A 103 2.62 -1.35 -20.33
C LEU A 103 1.65 -0.61 -19.42
N PRO A 104 0.54 -0.13 -19.98
CA PRO A 104 -0.58 0.38 -19.21
C PRO A 104 -1.39 -0.82 -18.68
N ILE A 105 -1.60 -0.85 -17.38
CA ILE A 105 -2.35 -1.90 -16.69
C ILE A 105 -3.68 -1.32 -16.25
N PRO A 106 -4.80 -1.76 -16.84
CA PRO A 106 -6.12 -1.40 -16.35
C PRO A 106 -6.39 -2.14 -15.04
N LEU A 107 -6.86 -1.42 -14.04
CA LEU A 107 -7.16 -1.96 -12.73
C LEU A 107 -8.23 -1.14 -12.03
N GLU A 108 -8.68 -1.61 -10.87
CA GLU A 108 -9.61 -0.88 -10.03
C GLU A 108 -8.94 -0.48 -8.71
N VAL A 109 -9.34 0.67 -8.16
CA VAL A 109 -8.90 1.12 -6.83
C VAL A 109 -10.13 1.30 -5.95
N TYR A 110 -10.16 0.53 -4.88
CA TYR A 110 -11.16 0.63 -3.83
C TYR A 110 -10.54 1.24 -2.57
N TRP A 111 -11.38 1.69 -1.66
CA TRP A 111 -10.93 2.41 -0.48
C TRP A 111 -11.44 1.75 0.80
N ALA A 112 -10.53 1.49 1.72
CA ALA A 112 -10.82 1.09 3.09
C ALA A 112 -10.55 2.32 3.99
N GLY A 113 -11.59 3.14 4.21
CA GLY A 113 -11.41 4.45 4.82
C GLY A 113 -10.63 5.39 3.89
N ASP A 114 -9.44 5.79 4.29
CA ASP A 114 -8.48 6.61 3.53
C ASP A 114 -7.43 5.78 2.78
N THR A 115 -7.44 4.47 2.96
CA THR A 115 -6.41 3.57 2.44
C THR A 115 -6.83 2.98 1.09
N PRO A 116 -6.08 3.24 -0.01
CA PRO A 116 -6.37 2.66 -1.32
C PRO A 116 -5.96 1.19 -1.40
N VAL A 117 -6.81 0.41 -2.07
CA VAL A 117 -6.59 -1.00 -2.38
C VAL A 117 -6.59 -1.18 -3.90
N ILE A 118 -5.42 -1.36 -4.46
CA ILE A 118 -5.23 -1.70 -5.87
C ILE A 118 -5.75 -3.10 -6.11
N THR A 119 -6.62 -3.25 -7.10
CA THR A 119 -7.37 -4.47 -7.35
C THR A 119 -7.25 -4.87 -8.82
N LEU A 120 -6.62 -6.00 -9.06
CA LEU A 120 -6.67 -6.68 -10.35
C LEU A 120 -7.50 -7.96 -10.18
N THR A 121 -8.41 -8.24 -11.13
CA THR A 121 -9.19 -9.47 -11.13
C THR A 121 -9.17 -10.08 -12.52
N HIS A 122 -8.40 -11.16 -12.66
CA HIS A 122 -8.21 -11.89 -13.92
C HIS A 122 -7.81 -10.98 -15.10
N VAL A 123 -6.90 -10.05 -14.85
CA VAL A 123 -6.39 -9.15 -15.89
C VAL A 123 -5.39 -9.90 -16.76
N ALA A 124 -5.73 -10.10 -18.02
CA ALA A 124 -4.82 -10.70 -19.00
C ALA A 124 -3.80 -9.66 -19.47
N VAL A 125 -2.52 -9.97 -19.29
CA VAL A 125 -1.41 -9.16 -19.77
C VAL A 125 -0.78 -9.89 -20.95
N PRO A 126 -0.83 -9.32 -22.17
CA PRO A 126 -0.31 -9.99 -23.38
C PRO A 126 1.14 -10.45 -23.22
N GLY A 127 1.38 -11.74 -23.48
CA GLY A 127 2.70 -12.36 -23.35
C GLY A 127 3.17 -12.65 -21.92
N LEU A 128 2.40 -12.26 -20.88
CA LEU A 128 2.76 -12.46 -19.49
C LEU A 128 1.76 -13.32 -18.69
N GLY A 129 0.56 -13.61 -19.23
CA GLY A 129 -0.47 -14.42 -18.56
C GLY A 129 -1.55 -13.60 -17.86
N THR A 130 -2.27 -14.24 -16.95
CA THR A 130 -3.42 -13.64 -16.24
C THR A 130 -3.07 -13.38 -14.78
N PHE A 131 -3.35 -12.15 -14.34
CA PHE A 131 -3.01 -11.68 -13.01
C PHE A 131 -4.23 -11.34 -12.18
N THR A 132 -4.16 -11.71 -10.91
CA THR A 132 -5.09 -11.26 -9.86
C THR A 132 -4.27 -10.73 -8.70
N SER A 133 -4.62 -9.57 -8.16
CA SER A 133 -3.93 -9.04 -6.97
C SER A 133 -4.83 -8.16 -6.13
N ARG A 134 -4.47 -8.04 -4.86
CA ARG A 134 -5.04 -7.11 -3.89
C ARG A 134 -3.89 -6.49 -3.14
N VAL A 135 -3.62 -5.21 -3.40
CA VAL A 135 -2.46 -4.51 -2.84
C VAL A 135 -2.92 -3.24 -2.15
N MET A 136 -2.75 -3.21 -0.86
CA MET A 136 -3.00 -2.04 -0.02
C MET A 136 -1.77 -1.13 -0.05
N VAL A 137 -1.98 0.18 -0.13
CA VAL A 137 -0.94 1.20 -0.04
C VAL A 137 -1.22 2.06 1.18
N TYR A 138 -0.21 2.23 2.05
CA TYR A 138 -0.32 3.08 3.23
C TYR A 138 1.00 3.82 3.48
N GLY A 139 0.95 5.15 3.37
CA GLY A 139 2.15 5.98 3.40
C GLY A 139 3.13 5.58 2.29
N ASP A 140 4.36 5.32 2.66
CA ASP A 140 5.43 4.86 1.77
C ASP A 140 5.52 3.34 1.62
N ARG A 141 4.50 2.58 2.04
CA ARG A 141 4.51 1.11 2.08
C ARG A 141 3.38 0.51 1.28
N TYR A 142 3.61 -0.71 0.80
CA TYR A 142 2.56 -1.52 0.21
C TYR A 142 2.66 -2.97 0.66
N ALA A 143 1.53 -3.65 0.72
CA ALA A 143 1.47 -5.08 0.99
C ALA A 143 0.19 -5.69 0.40
N GLY A 144 0.26 -6.98 0.07
CA GLY A 144 -0.90 -7.66 -0.46
C GLY A 144 -0.64 -9.08 -0.91
N THR A 145 -1.53 -9.55 -1.78
CA THR A 145 -1.46 -10.88 -2.41
C THR A 145 -1.39 -10.73 -3.92
N TRP A 146 -0.76 -11.69 -4.55
CA TRP A 146 -0.69 -11.80 -6.00
C TRP A 146 -0.98 -13.23 -6.44
N GLN A 147 -1.48 -13.36 -7.66
CA GLN A 147 -1.64 -14.61 -8.36
C GLN A 147 -1.36 -14.41 -9.84
N HIS A 148 -0.62 -15.33 -10.41
CA HIS A 148 -0.32 -15.43 -11.83
C HIS A 148 -0.69 -16.83 -12.29
N ASP A 149 -1.78 -16.95 -13.04
CA ASP A 149 -2.40 -18.21 -13.43
C ASP A 149 -2.68 -19.09 -12.20
N LYS A 150 -1.92 -20.19 -12.02
CA LYS A 150 -2.06 -21.14 -10.91
C LYS A 150 -1.10 -20.91 -9.76
N VAL A 151 -0.21 -19.93 -9.87
CA VAL A 151 0.83 -19.63 -8.87
C VAL A 151 0.48 -18.35 -8.14
N GLY A 152 0.57 -18.35 -6.84
CA GLY A 152 0.27 -17.17 -6.02
C GLY A 152 1.23 -16.99 -4.85
N GLY A 153 0.97 -15.95 -4.08
CA GLY A 153 1.78 -15.62 -2.91
C GLY A 153 1.45 -14.24 -2.35
N HIS A 154 2.36 -13.75 -1.54
CA HIS A 154 2.29 -12.43 -0.92
C HIS A 154 3.35 -11.51 -1.51
N LEU A 155 3.10 -10.22 -1.47
CA LEU A 155 4.07 -9.19 -1.84
C LEU A 155 4.02 -8.04 -0.83
N TRP A 156 5.17 -7.39 -0.63
CA TRP A 156 5.28 -6.23 0.26
C TRP A 156 6.53 -5.43 -0.05
N GLY A 157 6.52 -4.16 0.29
CA GLY A 157 7.67 -3.31 0.06
C GLY A 157 7.42 -1.86 0.45
N HIS A 158 8.21 -1.00 -0.15
CA HIS A 158 8.12 0.45 0.04
C HIS A 158 8.14 1.18 -1.31
N ILE A 159 7.70 2.42 -1.26
CA ILE A 159 7.58 3.31 -2.40
C ILE A 159 8.72 4.33 -2.32
N GLU A 160 9.53 4.37 -3.36
CA GLU A 160 10.63 5.31 -3.49
C GLU A 160 10.29 6.36 -4.55
N HIS A 161 10.62 7.61 -4.27
CA HIS A 161 10.63 8.66 -5.27
C HIS A 161 12.07 9.03 -5.60
N ALA A 162 12.36 9.30 -6.88
CA ALA A 162 13.64 9.86 -7.25
C ALA A 162 13.87 11.17 -6.47
N ALA A 163 15.04 11.31 -5.86
CA ALA A 163 15.38 12.55 -5.18
C ALA A 163 15.16 13.73 -6.14
N GLN A 164 14.27 14.64 -5.78
CA GLN A 164 14.03 15.84 -6.57
C GLN A 164 15.36 16.61 -6.64
N PRO A 165 15.91 16.90 -7.83
CA PRO A 165 17.15 17.67 -7.91
C PRO A 165 16.96 18.95 -7.12
N ALA A 166 17.90 19.22 -6.19
CA ALA A 166 17.88 20.45 -5.41
C ALA A 166 17.72 21.64 -6.34
N PRO A 167 16.86 22.63 -6.02
CA PRO A 167 16.69 23.81 -6.84
C PRO A 167 18.05 24.42 -7.09
N LYS A 168 18.42 24.50 -8.37
CA LYS A 168 19.70 25.09 -8.79
C LYS A 168 19.76 26.50 -8.22
N ALA A 169 20.65 26.71 -7.24
CA ALA A 169 20.81 28.01 -6.63
C ALA A 169 20.95 29.04 -7.74
N ALA A 170 20.05 30.02 -7.76
CA ALA A 170 20.13 31.11 -8.70
C ALA A 170 21.49 31.79 -8.50
N ALA A 171 22.32 31.78 -9.54
CA ALA A 171 23.59 32.48 -9.54
C ALA A 171 23.29 33.97 -9.30
N THR A 172 23.59 34.40 -8.08
CA THR A 172 23.56 35.84 -7.75
C THR A 172 24.64 36.52 -8.59
N LYS A 173 24.21 37.22 -9.63
CA LYS A 173 25.11 38.18 -10.29
C LYS A 173 25.38 39.28 -9.27
N SER A 174 26.60 39.30 -8.75
CA SER A 174 27.12 40.52 -8.08
C SER A 174 27.38 41.61 -9.08
N PRO A 175 27.16 42.88 -8.68
CA PRO A 175 27.33 44.06 -9.50
C PRO A 175 28.79 44.34 -9.89
#